data_4c7ea0b9f68e6be3a6917341c690cf7a
#
_entry.id   4c7ea0b9f68e6be3a6917341c690cf7a
#
_cell.length_a   1.000
_cell.length_b   1.000
_cell.length_c   1.000
_cell.angle_alpha   90.00
_cell.angle_beta   90.00
_cell.angle_gamma   90.00
#
_symmetry.space_group_name_H-M   'P 1'
#
loop_
_entity.id
_entity.type
_entity.pdbx_description
1 polymer ?
#
loop_
_entity_poly.entity_id
_entity_poly.type
_entity_poly.pdbx_seq_one_letter_code
_entity_poly.pdbx_strand_id
1 'polypeptide(L)'
;MLKANLHIAQTDCTLANFDENLAHHCLLAEEALKGGADAIAFPELSLTGYNVQDAAQDIAMHIDDPRLDPLRELSRNITIICGGIELSEEYGVYNSAFMFEDGKGRSIHRKIYLPTYGMFEELRYFSAGQEITVVDSRRLGRIGVAICEDFWHVSVPYLLAHQGAQLMMVLMSSPLRMSPGAGLPPIVTQWQTIASTYAFLFSTFVCCVNRVGNEDSFTYWGNSSLTGPDGTAIQNAPLFKEQVLETVLDFSAVKRTRLHSSHFLDEDLRLISTELQSIITGRKG
;
A
#
# COMPACT_ATOMS: atom_id res chain seq x y z
N MET A 1 -12.09 17.86 -0.11
CA MET A 1 -12.32 17.36 -1.48
C MET A 1 -13.38 16.29 -1.39
N LEU A 2 -14.43 16.32 -2.23
CA LEU A 2 -15.51 15.33 -2.17
C LEU A 2 -15.25 14.12 -3.08
N LYS A 3 -14.44 14.28 -4.14
CA LYS A 3 -14.09 13.22 -5.11
C LYS A 3 -12.65 13.34 -5.55
N ALA A 4 -12.03 12.20 -5.87
CA ALA A 4 -10.71 12.12 -6.48
C ALA A 4 -10.67 10.97 -7.50
N ASN A 5 -10.00 11.20 -8.64
CA ASN A 5 -9.75 10.19 -9.65
C ASN A 5 -8.43 9.48 -9.30
N LEU A 6 -8.50 8.22 -8.90
CA LEU A 6 -7.36 7.39 -8.55
C LEU A 6 -7.11 6.35 -9.62
N HIS A 7 -5.92 6.33 -10.19
CA HIS A 7 -5.45 5.24 -11.04
C HIS A 7 -4.65 4.24 -10.19
N ILE A 8 -4.95 2.95 -10.35
CA ILE A 8 -4.29 1.85 -9.64
C ILE A 8 -3.50 1.06 -10.67
N ALA A 9 -2.19 1.17 -10.62
CA ALA A 9 -1.29 0.55 -11.59
C ALA A 9 -0.91 -0.87 -11.13
N GLN A 10 -1.56 -1.88 -11.69
CA GLN A 10 -1.14 -3.27 -11.56
C GLN A 10 -0.07 -3.56 -12.61
N THR A 11 1.19 -3.53 -12.22
CA THR A 11 2.34 -3.62 -13.14
C THR A 11 3.25 -4.79 -12.81
N ASP A 12 3.99 -5.25 -13.81
CA ASP A 12 5.21 -6.01 -13.60
C ASP A 12 6.37 -5.06 -13.26
N CYS A 13 7.43 -5.59 -12.69
CA CYS A 13 8.64 -4.85 -12.35
C CYS A 13 9.86 -5.71 -12.71
N THR A 14 10.84 -5.12 -13.37
CA THR A 14 12.10 -5.78 -13.66
C THR A 14 13.00 -5.79 -12.42
N LEU A 15 13.39 -6.99 -11.97
CA LEU A 15 14.20 -7.15 -10.76
C LEU A 15 15.55 -6.40 -10.89
N ALA A 16 15.85 -5.58 -9.87
CA ALA A 16 17.06 -4.76 -9.74
C ALA A 16 17.34 -3.81 -10.92
N ASN A 17 16.35 -3.52 -11.77
CA ASN A 17 16.48 -2.59 -12.88
C ASN A 17 15.72 -1.29 -12.60
N PHE A 18 16.31 -0.43 -11.77
CA PHE A 18 15.69 0.82 -11.35
C PHE A 18 15.33 1.73 -12.53
N ASP A 19 16.22 1.88 -13.53
CA ASP A 19 15.99 2.82 -14.63
C ASP A 19 14.81 2.42 -15.51
N GLU A 20 14.65 1.13 -15.82
CA GLU A 20 13.51 0.61 -16.56
C GLU A 20 12.22 0.76 -15.78
N ASN A 21 12.22 0.39 -14.49
CA ASN A 21 11.06 0.54 -13.63
C ASN A 21 10.65 2.01 -13.48
N LEU A 22 11.61 2.92 -13.28
CA LEU A 22 11.34 4.36 -13.20
C LEU A 22 10.73 4.89 -14.50
N ALA A 23 11.29 4.51 -15.66
CA ALA A 23 10.75 4.92 -16.96
C ALA A 23 9.30 4.44 -17.13
N HIS A 24 8.99 3.22 -16.70
CA HIS A 24 7.62 2.67 -16.72
C HIS A 24 6.68 3.44 -15.79
N HIS A 25 7.13 3.79 -14.57
CA HIS A 25 6.37 4.63 -13.64
C HIS A 25 6.05 6.01 -14.25
N CYS A 26 7.05 6.65 -14.85
CA CYS A 26 6.86 7.95 -15.49
C CYS A 26 5.86 7.87 -16.64
N LEU A 27 5.97 6.86 -17.50
CA LEU A 27 5.04 6.65 -18.61
C LEU A 27 3.60 6.52 -18.13
N LEU A 28 3.36 5.63 -17.15
CA LEU A 28 2.01 5.41 -16.61
C LEU A 28 1.47 6.64 -15.84
N ALA A 29 2.34 7.38 -15.16
CA ALA A 29 1.95 8.62 -14.48
C ALA A 29 1.57 9.73 -15.48
N GLU A 30 2.29 9.84 -16.61
CA GLU A 30 1.93 10.76 -17.70
C GLU A 30 0.60 10.38 -18.36
N GLU A 31 0.36 9.09 -18.61
CA GLU A 31 -0.90 8.60 -19.16
C GLU A 31 -2.06 8.86 -18.20
N ALA A 32 -1.86 8.58 -16.90
CA ALA A 32 -2.84 8.87 -15.87
C ALA A 32 -3.18 10.37 -15.80
N LEU A 33 -2.16 11.23 -15.86
CA LEU A 33 -2.35 12.67 -15.88
C LEU A 33 -3.15 13.13 -17.12
N LYS A 34 -2.83 12.60 -18.31
CA LYS A 34 -3.58 12.87 -19.54
C LYS A 34 -5.05 12.38 -19.44
N GLY A 35 -5.27 11.27 -18.70
CA GLY A 35 -6.60 10.73 -18.39
C GLY A 35 -7.36 11.51 -17.30
N GLY A 36 -6.77 12.56 -16.72
CA GLY A 36 -7.39 13.38 -15.69
C GLY A 36 -7.35 12.78 -14.29
N ALA A 37 -6.40 11.90 -14.02
CA ALA A 37 -6.20 11.36 -12.68
C ALA A 37 -5.66 12.43 -11.72
N ASP A 38 -6.17 12.43 -10.49
CA ASP A 38 -5.62 13.18 -9.36
C ASP A 38 -4.43 12.47 -8.73
N ALA A 39 -4.41 11.14 -8.81
CA ALA A 39 -3.35 10.32 -8.26
C ALA A 39 -3.17 8.99 -9.01
N ILE A 40 -1.96 8.45 -8.95
CA ILE A 40 -1.63 7.09 -9.37
C ILE A 40 -0.86 6.36 -8.27
N ALA A 41 -1.20 5.08 -8.04
CA ALA A 41 -0.53 4.25 -7.05
C ALA A 41 0.05 2.99 -7.71
N PHE A 42 1.27 2.64 -7.32
CA PHE A 42 2.05 1.50 -7.78
C PHE A 42 2.29 0.49 -6.66
N PRO A 43 2.66 -0.76 -6.98
CA PRO A 43 2.89 -1.82 -5.99
C PRO A 43 4.05 -1.58 -5.03
N GLU A 44 4.14 -2.46 -4.02
CA GLU A 44 5.28 -2.61 -3.13
C GLU A 44 6.56 -2.88 -3.94
N LEU A 45 7.67 -2.20 -3.58
CA LEU A 45 8.98 -2.31 -4.22
C LEU A 45 8.94 -2.22 -5.76
N SER A 46 7.97 -1.47 -6.30
CA SER A 46 7.76 -1.35 -7.74
C SER A 46 8.90 -0.66 -8.48
N LEU A 47 9.72 0.15 -7.79
CA LEU A 47 10.90 0.78 -8.37
C LEU A 47 12.12 -0.15 -8.49
N THR A 48 12.14 -1.26 -7.74
CA THR A 48 13.35 -2.09 -7.62
C THR A 48 13.13 -3.57 -7.91
N GLY A 49 11.87 -4.03 -7.90
CA GLY A 49 11.55 -5.45 -7.75
C GLY A 49 11.65 -5.88 -6.29
N TYR A 50 11.14 -7.09 -5.99
CA TYR A 50 10.98 -7.57 -4.61
C TYR A 50 12.18 -8.39 -4.12
N ASN A 51 12.64 -9.37 -4.91
CA ASN A 51 13.62 -10.36 -4.48
C ASN A 51 15.07 -9.92 -4.75
N VAL A 52 15.39 -8.67 -4.39
CA VAL A 52 16.72 -8.09 -4.64
C VAL A 52 17.82 -8.63 -3.72
N GLN A 53 17.45 -9.29 -2.62
CA GLN A 53 18.36 -9.93 -1.67
C GLN A 53 19.50 -9.02 -1.19
N ASP A 54 20.76 -9.49 -1.24
CA ASP A 54 21.93 -8.74 -0.77
C ASP A 54 22.18 -7.43 -1.55
N ALA A 55 21.64 -7.30 -2.78
CA ALA A 55 21.72 -6.06 -3.55
C ALA A 55 20.84 -4.92 -2.96
N ALA A 56 19.99 -5.20 -1.98
CA ALA A 56 19.13 -4.18 -1.36
C ALA A 56 19.91 -2.99 -0.83
N GLN A 57 21.12 -3.22 -0.26
CA GLN A 57 21.97 -2.15 0.27
C GLN A 57 22.57 -1.27 -0.83
N ASP A 58 22.90 -1.86 -1.99
CA ASP A 58 23.55 -1.16 -3.11
C ASP A 58 22.57 -0.32 -3.92
N ILE A 59 21.30 -0.74 -3.96
CA ILE A 59 20.23 -0.06 -4.73
C ILE A 59 19.35 0.84 -3.88
N ALA A 60 19.48 0.79 -2.54
CA ALA A 60 18.74 1.67 -1.65
C ALA A 60 19.04 3.15 -1.94
N MET A 61 18.03 3.99 -1.80
CA MET A 61 18.12 5.41 -2.14
C MET A 61 17.48 6.29 -1.07
N HIS A 62 18.10 7.44 -0.83
CA HIS A 62 17.43 8.49 -0.07
C HIS A 62 16.22 9.03 -0.84
N ILE A 63 15.21 9.49 -0.13
CA ILE A 63 14.03 10.07 -0.78
C ILE A 63 14.37 11.31 -1.64
N ASP A 64 15.49 11.96 -1.35
CA ASP A 64 16.00 13.11 -2.10
C ASP A 64 16.93 12.74 -3.26
N ASP A 65 17.16 11.47 -3.52
CA ASP A 65 18.04 11.01 -4.60
C ASP A 65 17.63 11.66 -5.94
N PRO A 66 18.60 12.26 -6.68
CA PRO A 66 18.31 12.91 -7.98
C PRO A 66 17.70 11.97 -9.03
N ARG A 67 17.93 10.65 -8.92
CA ARG A 67 17.29 9.67 -9.81
C ARG A 67 15.76 9.71 -9.71
N LEU A 68 15.19 10.20 -8.60
CA LEU A 68 13.75 10.35 -8.38
C LEU A 68 13.19 11.69 -8.91
N ASP A 69 14.01 12.59 -9.47
CA ASP A 69 13.57 13.88 -9.99
C ASP A 69 12.47 13.79 -11.06
N PRO A 70 12.46 12.79 -11.97
CA PRO A 70 11.36 12.65 -12.92
C PRO A 70 9.98 12.46 -12.24
N LEU A 71 9.92 11.69 -11.14
CA LEU A 71 8.68 11.53 -10.37
C LEU A 71 8.30 12.82 -9.63
N ARG A 72 9.29 13.55 -9.08
CA ARG A 72 9.03 14.85 -8.44
C ARG A 72 8.46 15.84 -9.44
N GLU A 73 9.01 15.93 -10.65
CA GLU A 73 8.53 16.85 -11.66
C GLU A 73 7.09 16.53 -12.10
N LEU A 74 6.78 15.27 -12.40
CA LEU A 74 5.43 14.82 -12.71
C LEU A 74 4.46 15.11 -11.57
N SER A 75 4.92 14.97 -10.33
CA SER A 75 4.09 15.13 -9.13
C SER A 75 3.60 16.58 -8.89
N ARG A 76 4.07 17.55 -9.65
CA ARG A 76 3.50 18.92 -9.63
C ARG A 76 2.02 18.93 -10.00
N ASN A 77 1.60 17.96 -10.82
CA ASN A 77 0.26 17.89 -11.38
C ASN A 77 -0.54 16.64 -10.96
N ILE A 78 0.11 15.61 -10.45
CA ILE A 78 -0.52 14.34 -10.03
C ILE A 78 0.17 13.85 -8.75
N THR A 79 -0.57 13.23 -7.82
CA THR A 79 0.04 12.53 -6.69
C THR A 79 0.50 11.16 -7.15
N ILE A 80 1.76 10.79 -6.88
CA ILE A 80 2.33 9.49 -7.21
C ILE A 80 2.69 8.77 -5.91
N ILE A 81 2.18 7.55 -5.73
CA ILE A 81 2.50 6.68 -4.59
C ILE A 81 3.13 5.41 -5.14
N CYS A 82 4.33 5.04 -4.68
CA CYS A 82 5.04 3.85 -5.17
C CYS A 82 5.91 3.22 -4.07
N GLY A 83 6.24 1.94 -4.26
CA GLY A 83 7.15 1.21 -3.38
C GLY A 83 8.60 1.29 -3.84
N GLY A 84 9.53 1.40 -2.89
CA GLY A 84 10.97 1.41 -3.17
C GLY A 84 11.80 1.02 -1.95
N ILE A 85 13.10 0.83 -2.16
CA ILE A 85 14.06 0.57 -1.10
C ILE A 85 14.64 1.89 -0.64
N GLU A 86 14.32 2.25 0.61
CA GLU A 86 14.76 3.49 1.24
C GLU A 86 16.07 3.29 2.00
N LEU A 87 17.01 4.20 1.80
CA LEU A 87 18.15 4.42 2.71
C LEU A 87 17.83 5.61 3.62
N SER A 88 17.79 5.38 4.93
CA SER A 88 17.55 6.47 5.88
C SER A 88 18.83 7.26 6.17
N GLU A 89 18.67 8.42 6.82
CA GLU A 89 19.80 9.26 7.28
C GLU A 89 20.73 8.50 8.26
N GLU A 90 20.20 7.53 9.01
CA GLU A 90 20.97 6.68 9.92
C GLU A 90 21.45 5.38 9.27
N TYR A 91 21.45 5.32 7.94
CA TYR A 91 21.88 4.17 7.14
C TYR A 91 21.04 2.89 7.32
N GLY A 92 19.83 3.00 7.83
CA GLY A 92 18.85 1.90 7.81
C GLY A 92 18.28 1.69 6.42
N VAL A 93 18.15 0.43 6.00
CA VAL A 93 17.57 0.03 4.71
C VAL A 93 16.15 -0.47 4.96
N TYR A 94 15.16 0.11 4.28
CA TYR A 94 13.74 -0.16 4.51
C TYR A 94 12.99 -0.48 3.22
N ASN A 95 12.02 -1.39 3.32
CA ASN A 95 10.94 -1.50 2.34
C ASN A 95 9.94 -0.38 2.64
N SER A 96 9.85 0.61 1.74
CA SER A 96 9.14 1.86 2.01
C SER A 96 8.13 2.21 0.92
N ALA A 97 7.07 2.89 1.34
CA ALA A 97 6.16 3.59 0.46
C ALA A 97 6.57 5.06 0.35
N PHE A 98 6.73 5.53 -0.87
CA PHE A 98 7.04 6.92 -1.21
C PHE A 98 5.80 7.61 -1.73
N MET A 99 5.67 8.90 -1.42
CA MET A 99 4.68 9.77 -2.02
C MET A 99 5.35 10.99 -2.63
N PHE A 100 5.08 11.24 -3.89
CA PHE A 100 5.48 12.43 -4.61
C PHE A 100 4.24 13.28 -4.85
N GLU A 101 4.27 14.52 -4.37
CA GLU A 101 3.17 15.47 -4.47
C GLU A 101 3.70 16.90 -4.47
N ASP A 102 3.14 17.75 -5.34
CA ASP A 102 3.51 19.17 -5.47
C ASP A 102 5.04 19.40 -5.68
N GLY A 103 5.68 18.52 -6.44
CA GLY A 103 7.11 18.59 -6.76
C GLY A 103 8.04 18.13 -5.63
N LYS A 104 7.51 17.48 -4.58
CA LYS A 104 8.28 16.98 -3.44
C LYS A 104 8.07 15.48 -3.26
N GLY A 105 9.14 14.80 -2.84
CA GLY A 105 9.08 13.41 -2.40
C GLY A 105 9.13 13.31 -0.88
N ARG A 106 8.46 12.32 -0.33
CA ARG A 106 8.58 11.92 1.08
C ARG A 106 8.35 10.42 1.25
N SER A 107 9.06 9.80 2.17
CA SER A 107 8.70 8.49 2.70
C SER A 107 7.47 8.66 3.59
N ILE A 108 6.43 7.87 3.33
CA ILE A 108 5.15 7.98 4.04
C ILE A 108 4.85 6.77 4.90
N HIS A 109 5.59 5.66 4.70
CA HIS A 109 5.50 4.48 5.53
C HIS A 109 6.69 3.56 5.29
N ARG A 110 7.28 3.02 6.35
CA ARG A 110 8.27 1.94 6.34
C ARG A 110 7.60 0.67 6.81
N LYS A 111 7.70 -0.43 6.08
CA LYS A 111 7.07 -1.70 6.43
C LYS A 111 7.46 -2.13 7.84
N ILE A 112 6.45 -2.44 8.66
CA ILE A 112 6.63 -2.77 10.08
C ILE A 112 6.81 -4.27 10.25
N TYR A 113 5.97 -5.06 9.61
CA TYR A 113 5.97 -6.51 9.70
C TYR A 113 6.69 -7.11 8.50
N LEU A 114 7.93 -7.57 8.74
CA LEU A 114 8.79 -8.15 7.72
C LEU A 114 8.64 -9.67 7.74
N PRO A 115 7.93 -10.27 6.77
CA PRO A 115 7.74 -11.71 6.75
C PRO A 115 9.07 -12.45 6.60
N THR A 116 9.29 -13.45 7.47
CA THR A 116 10.49 -14.28 7.50
C THR A 116 10.08 -15.74 7.67
N TYR A 117 9.08 -16.15 6.91
CA TYR A 117 8.54 -17.51 6.90
C TYR A 117 8.25 -17.98 5.48
N GLY A 118 8.28 -19.31 5.26
CA GLY A 118 8.04 -19.92 3.97
C GLY A 118 9.09 -19.49 2.95
N MET A 119 8.69 -18.68 1.98
CA MET A 119 9.54 -18.17 0.90
C MET A 119 10.07 -16.76 1.16
N PHE A 120 9.75 -16.15 2.30
CA PHE A 120 10.10 -14.76 2.62
C PHE A 120 11.29 -14.71 3.58
N GLU A 121 12.20 -13.74 3.35
CA GLU A 121 13.40 -13.51 4.16
C GLU A 121 13.63 -12.01 4.42
N GLU A 122 12.58 -11.20 4.52
CA GLU A 122 12.69 -9.74 4.54
C GLU A 122 13.54 -9.20 5.71
N LEU A 123 13.44 -9.79 6.91
CA LEU A 123 14.28 -9.37 8.06
C LEU A 123 15.78 -9.51 7.83
N ARG A 124 16.20 -10.28 6.83
CA ARG A 124 17.61 -10.41 6.49
C ARG A 124 18.15 -9.17 5.79
N TYR A 125 17.28 -8.46 5.06
CA TYR A 125 17.70 -7.38 4.16
C TYR A 125 17.17 -6.01 4.59
N PHE A 126 16.06 -5.95 5.32
CA PHE A 126 15.39 -4.72 5.70
C PHE A 126 15.28 -4.54 7.20
N SER A 127 15.33 -3.30 7.63
CA SER A 127 14.97 -2.87 8.98
C SER A 127 13.45 -2.68 9.07
N ALA A 128 12.87 -3.01 10.23
CA ALA A 128 11.45 -2.80 10.48
C ALA A 128 11.12 -1.34 10.75
N GLY A 129 10.03 -0.84 10.16
CA GLY A 129 9.42 0.42 10.52
C GLY A 129 8.89 0.40 11.95
N GLN A 130 8.76 1.56 12.58
CA GLN A 130 8.34 1.68 13.98
C GLN A 130 7.12 2.57 14.15
N GLU A 131 6.59 3.14 13.07
CA GLU A 131 5.51 4.10 13.12
C GLU A 131 4.35 3.69 12.21
N ILE A 132 3.14 3.88 12.73
CA ILE A 132 1.89 3.77 11.96
C ILE A 132 1.34 5.19 11.85
N THR A 133 1.38 5.76 10.64
CA THR A 133 1.01 7.15 10.43
C THR A 133 -0.01 7.31 9.31
N VAL A 134 -0.91 8.27 9.50
CA VAL A 134 -1.77 8.78 8.46
C VAL A 134 -1.13 10.04 7.89
N VAL A 135 -1.08 10.14 6.57
CA VAL A 135 -0.55 11.30 5.88
C VAL A 135 -1.66 12.09 5.21
N ASP A 136 -1.51 13.41 5.19
CA ASP A 136 -2.42 14.28 4.46
C ASP A 136 -1.91 14.48 3.02
N SER A 137 -2.73 14.11 2.05
CA SER A 137 -2.54 14.40 0.64
C SER A 137 -3.50 15.51 0.21
N ARG A 138 -2.99 16.45 -0.57
CA ARG A 138 -3.81 17.53 -1.11
C ARG A 138 -4.92 17.02 -2.02
N ARG A 139 -4.64 15.92 -2.77
CA ARG A 139 -5.55 15.34 -3.76
C ARG A 139 -6.40 14.19 -3.23
N LEU A 140 -5.87 13.41 -2.32
CA LEU A 140 -6.52 12.20 -1.79
C LEU A 140 -7.07 12.34 -0.35
N GLY A 141 -6.87 13.50 0.31
CA GLY A 141 -7.26 13.68 1.71
C GLY A 141 -6.38 12.87 2.66
N ARG A 142 -6.96 12.30 3.72
CA ARG A 142 -6.21 11.55 4.74
C ARG A 142 -6.03 10.10 4.34
N ILE A 143 -4.78 9.70 4.15
CA ILE A 143 -4.39 8.37 3.66
C ILE A 143 -3.64 7.63 4.77
N GLY A 144 -4.13 6.45 5.12
CA GLY A 144 -3.36 5.45 5.87
C GLY A 144 -2.62 4.55 4.88
N VAL A 145 -1.32 4.31 5.10
CA VAL A 145 -0.53 3.45 4.22
C VAL A 145 -0.08 2.21 4.96
N ALA A 146 -0.16 1.07 4.29
CA ALA A 146 0.36 -0.21 4.76
C ALA A 146 1.09 -0.91 3.61
N ILE A 147 2.09 -1.73 3.92
CA ILE A 147 2.81 -2.51 2.93
C ILE A 147 2.58 -4.00 3.21
N CYS A 148 1.84 -4.64 2.31
CA CYS A 148 1.63 -6.09 2.23
C CYS A 148 1.35 -6.76 3.60
N GLU A 149 2.34 -7.39 4.22
CA GLU A 149 2.22 -8.10 5.51
C GLU A 149 1.64 -7.23 6.63
N ASP A 150 1.87 -5.93 6.62
CA ASP A 150 1.29 -5.01 7.62
C ASP A 150 -0.24 -5.15 7.71
N PHE A 151 -0.90 -5.37 6.58
CA PHE A 151 -2.36 -5.42 6.50
C PHE A 151 -2.96 -6.74 7.04
N TRP A 152 -2.14 -7.78 7.26
CA TRP A 152 -2.53 -9.01 7.95
C TRP A 152 -2.59 -8.82 9.47
N HIS A 153 -1.95 -7.80 10.00
CA HIS A 153 -1.94 -7.46 11.42
C HIS A 153 -3.03 -6.45 11.73
N VAL A 154 -4.12 -6.91 12.36
CA VAL A 154 -5.33 -6.09 12.64
C VAL A 154 -5.04 -4.74 13.32
N SER A 155 -3.96 -4.65 14.09
CA SER A 155 -3.54 -3.42 14.75
C SER A 155 -3.19 -2.29 13.77
N VAL A 156 -2.66 -2.61 12.59
CA VAL A 156 -2.28 -1.60 11.60
C VAL A 156 -3.52 -0.90 11.02
N PRO A 157 -4.46 -1.57 10.34
CA PRO A 157 -5.65 -0.90 9.83
C PRO A 157 -6.51 -0.28 10.95
N TYR A 158 -6.55 -0.90 12.15
CA TYR A 158 -7.22 -0.35 13.30
C TYR A 158 -6.66 1.03 13.70
N LEU A 159 -5.34 1.14 13.86
CA LEU A 159 -4.69 2.39 14.24
C LEU A 159 -4.76 3.44 13.12
N LEU A 160 -4.62 3.05 11.85
CA LEU A 160 -4.80 3.96 10.72
C LEU A 160 -6.22 4.55 10.71
N ALA A 161 -7.24 3.74 10.95
CA ALA A 161 -8.62 4.20 11.00
C ALA A 161 -8.84 5.20 12.12
N HIS A 162 -8.35 4.90 13.34
CA HIS A 162 -8.48 5.79 14.51
C HIS A 162 -7.67 7.07 14.39
N GLN A 163 -6.61 7.08 13.60
CA GLN A 163 -5.91 8.31 13.19
C GLN A 163 -6.67 9.10 12.12
N GLY A 164 -7.82 8.60 11.65
CA GLY A 164 -8.73 9.29 10.74
C GLY A 164 -8.50 9.04 9.26
N ALA A 165 -7.83 7.95 8.87
CA ALA A 165 -7.72 7.55 7.48
C ALA A 165 -9.10 7.41 6.81
N GLN A 166 -9.25 8.01 5.63
CA GLN A 166 -10.43 7.89 4.79
C GLN A 166 -10.19 6.94 3.61
N LEU A 167 -8.94 6.69 3.32
CA LEU A 167 -8.43 5.73 2.35
C LEU A 167 -7.26 4.98 3.00
N MET A 168 -7.31 3.66 2.98
CA MET A 168 -6.18 2.81 3.28
C MET A 168 -5.56 2.35 1.96
N MET A 169 -4.33 2.78 1.70
CA MET A 169 -3.53 2.38 0.54
C MET A 169 -2.62 1.24 0.94
N VAL A 170 -2.78 0.08 0.31
CA VAL A 170 -2.02 -1.14 0.61
C VAL A 170 -1.18 -1.51 -0.59
N LEU A 171 0.12 -1.23 -0.52
CA LEU A 171 1.07 -1.61 -1.57
C LEU A 171 1.48 -3.06 -1.37
N MET A 172 1.40 -3.87 -2.41
CA MET A 172 1.58 -5.31 -2.29
C MET A 172 2.51 -5.87 -3.37
N SER A 173 3.31 -6.85 -2.97
CA SER A 173 4.00 -7.81 -3.82
C SER A 173 3.65 -9.22 -3.34
N SER A 174 2.35 -9.52 -3.34
CA SER A 174 1.83 -10.79 -2.81
C SER A 174 1.96 -11.89 -3.87
N PRO A 175 2.79 -12.94 -3.63
CA PRO A 175 2.98 -14.02 -4.56
C PRO A 175 1.92 -15.13 -4.38
N LEU A 176 1.83 -16.00 -5.37
CA LEU A 176 1.14 -17.28 -5.24
C LEU A 176 1.88 -18.17 -4.26
N ARG A 177 1.14 -18.71 -3.32
CA ARG A 177 1.58 -19.83 -2.47
C ARG A 177 0.91 -21.08 -2.96
N MET A 178 1.63 -21.90 -3.74
CA MET A 178 1.15 -23.16 -4.32
C MET A 178 -0.19 -23.05 -5.08
N SER A 179 -0.23 -23.53 -6.28
CA SER A 179 -1.46 -23.67 -7.04
C SER A 179 -1.82 -25.14 -7.19
N PRO A 180 -2.70 -25.70 -6.37
CA PRO A 180 -3.28 -26.99 -6.65
C PRO A 180 -4.70 -26.80 -7.18
N GLY A 181 -4.88 -26.84 -8.47
CA GLY A 181 -6.20 -27.09 -9.05
C GLY A 181 -6.80 -25.93 -9.84
N ALA A 182 -7.90 -26.24 -10.52
CA ALA A 182 -8.71 -25.27 -11.24
C ALA A 182 -9.51 -24.43 -10.24
N GLY A 183 -9.32 -23.10 -10.25
CA GLY A 183 -10.08 -22.17 -9.42
C GLY A 183 -9.28 -20.93 -9.05
N LEU A 184 -9.94 -20.03 -8.33
CA LEU A 184 -9.30 -18.82 -7.79
C LEU A 184 -8.30 -19.23 -6.70
N PRO A 185 -7.04 -18.78 -6.76
CA PRO A 185 -6.07 -19.10 -5.70
C PRO A 185 -6.57 -18.65 -4.33
N PRO A 186 -6.45 -19.46 -3.27
CA PRO A 186 -6.96 -19.12 -1.92
C PRO A 186 -6.48 -17.75 -1.40
N ILE A 187 -5.24 -17.39 -1.71
CA ILE A 187 -4.66 -16.11 -1.28
C ILE A 187 -5.45 -14.91 -1.84
N VAL A 188 -6.00 -15.00 -3.05
CA VAL A 188 -6.83 -13.95 -3.65
C VAL A 188 -8.10 -13.73 -2.82
N THR A 189 -8.81 -14.82 -2.49
CA THR A 189 -10.02 -14.75 -1.67
C THR A 189 -9.72 -14.22 -0.26
N GLN A 190 -8.58 -14.61 0.32
CA GLN A 190 -8.16 -14.12 1.64
C GLN A 190 -7.95 -12.60 1.61
N TRP A 191 -7.23 -12.08 0.61
CA TRP A 191 -7.02 -10.63 0.47
C TRP A 191 -8.33 -9.87 0.23
N GLN A 192 -9.22 -10.39 -0.60
CA GLN A 192 -10.55 -9.79 -0.82
C GLN A 192 -11.36 -9.75 0.49
N THR A 193 -11.30 -10.82 1.29
CA THR A 193 -11.99 -10.90 2.58
C THR A 193 -11.43 -9.88 3.57
N ILE A 194 -10.10 -9.78 3.70
CA ILE A 194 -9.45 -8.81 4.58
C ILE A 194 -9.80 -7.37 4.17
N ALA A 195 -9.67 -7.04 2.88
CA ALA A 195 -9.98 -5.71 2.36
C ALA A 195 -11.45 -5.34 2.61
N SER A 196 -12.39 -6.24 2.31
CA SER A 196 -13.82 -6.04 2.56
C SER A 196 -14.13 -5.86 4.04
N THR A 197 -13.53 -6.70 4.90
CA THR A 197 -13.76 -6.65 6.35
C THR A 197 -13.27 -5.32 6.94
N TYR A 198 -12.06 -4.89 6.64
CA TYR A 198 -11.54 -3.64 7.20
C TYR A 198 -12.21 -2.40 6.61
N ALA A 199 -12.56 -2.43 5.32
CA ALA A 199 -13.33 -1.35 4.70
C ALA A 199 -14.68 -1.16 5.42
N PHE A 200 -15.40 -2.26 5.67
CA PHE A 200 -16.69 -2.26 6.37
C PHE A 200 -16.54 -1.84 7.83
N LEU A 201 -15.65 -2.50 8.61
CA LEU A 201 -15.52 -2.24 10.05
C LEU A 201 -15.09 -0.79 10.34
N PHE A 202 -14.21 -0.25 9.52
CA PHE A 202 -13.65 1.10 9.75
C PHE A 202 -14.30 2.19 8.89
N SER A 203 -15.31 1.82 8.09
CA SER A 203 -16.01 2.74 7.19
C SER A 203 -15.03 3.62 6.39
N THR A 204 -14.09 2.98 5.70
CA THR A 204 -13.02 3.60 4.91
C THR A 204 -12.87 2.93 3.56
N PHE A 205 -12.34 3.63 2.56
CA PHE A 205 -11.89 2.96 1.33
C PHE A 205 -10.66 2.11 1.62
N VAL A 206 -10.57 0.93 0.97
CA VAL A 206 -9.37 0.11 0.94
C VAL A 206 -8.95 -0.08 -0.52
N CYS A 207 -7.75 0.38 -0.84
CA CYS A 207 -7.13 0.24 -2.15
C CYS A 207 -5.94 -0.71 -2.03
N CYS A 208 -6.05 -1.90 -2.60
CA CYS A 208 -4.96 -2.87 -2.70
C CYS A 208 -4.29 -2.73 -4.07
N VAL A 209 -2.99 -2.46 -4.09
CA VAL A 209 -2.20 -2.30 -5.30
C VAL A 209 -1.18 -3.43 -5.37
N ASN A 210 -1.50 -4.49 -6.10
CA ASN A 210 -0.65 -5.68 -6.19
C ASN A 210 0.05 -5.75 -7.55
N ARG A 211 1.28 -6.27 -7.57
CA ARG A 211 1.99 -6.49 -8.82
C ARG A 211 1.56 -7.78 -9.52
N VAL A 212 1.95 -7.89 -10.79
CA VAL A 212 1.90 -9.11 -11.60
C VAL A 212 3.32 -9.52 -12.03
N GLY A 213 3.43 -10.57 -12.83
CA GLY A 213 4.68 -11.04 -13.40
C GLY A 213 5.36 -12.12 -12.58
N ASN A 214 6.56 -12.45 -13.00
CA ASN A 214 7.40 -13.49 -12.38
C ASN A 214 8.75 -12.90 -12.00
N GLU A 215 9.24 -13.30 -10.84
CA GLU A 215 10.54 -12.89 -10.33
C GLU A 215 11.17 -14.08 -9.62
N ASP A 216 12.19 -14.67 -10.19
CA ASP A 216 12.79 -15.93 -9.75
C ASP A 216 11.73 -17.04 -9.57
N SER A 217 11.54 -17.51 -8.33
CA SER A 217 10.54 -18.53 -7.97
C SER A 217 9.17 -17.95 -7.60
N PHE A 218 9.02 -16.61 -7.61
CA PHE A 218 7.77 -15.95 -7.26
C PHE A 218 6.93 -15.69 -8.50
N THR A 219 5.63 -15.97 -8.41
CA THR A 219 4.62 -15.56 -9.39
C THR A 219 3.64 -14.65 -8.68
N TYR A 220 3.50 -13.42 -9.17
CA TYR A 220 2.58 -12.44 -8.61
C TYR A 220 1.26 -12.45 -9.36
N TRP A 221 0.16 -12.46 -8.62
CA TRP A 221 -1.17 -12.77 -9.17
C TRP A 221 -1.99 -11.53 -9.55
N GLY A 222 -1.60 -10.32 -9.12
CA GLY A 222 -2.35 -9.10 -9.44
C GLY A 222 -3.63 -8.94 -8.64
N ASN A 223 -4.78 -8.78 -9.32
CA ASN A 223 -6.11 -8.51 -8.73
C ASN A 223 -6.13 -7.27 -7.83
N SER A 224 -5.37 -6.25 -8.20
CA SER A 224 -5.45 -4.94 -7.55
C SER A 224 -6.89 -4.48 -7.47
N SER A 225 -7.29 -3.84 -6.38
CA SER A 225 -8.69 -3.61 -6.10
C SER A 225 -8.97 -2.31 -5.37
N LEU A 226 -10.18 -1.79 -5.56
CA LEU A 226 -10.77 -0.75 -4.73
C LEU A 226 -12.03 -1.31 -4.06
N THR A 227 -12.08 -1.22 -2.73
CA THR A 227 -13.22 -1.60 -1.88
C THR A 227 -13.82 -0.35 -1.24
N GLY A 228 -15.13 -0.21 -1.28
CA GLY A 228 -15.88 0.90 -0.71
C GLY A 228 -16.01 0.83 0.82
N PRO A 229 -16.39 1.95 1.48
CA PRO A 229 -16.54 2.02 2.94
C PRO A 229 -17.61 1.10 3.54
N ASP A 230 -18.47 0.55 2.70
CA ASP A 230 -19.50 -0.45 3.05
C ASP A 230 -19.00 -1.90 2.89
N GLY A 231 -17.73 -2.09 2.55
CA GLY A 231 -17.12 -3.39 2.31
C GLY A 231 -17.39 -3.97 0.91
N THR A 232 -18.11 -3.26 0.05
CA THR A 232 -18.40 -3.71 -1.31
C THR A 232 -17.21 -3.48 -2.25
N ALA A 233 -16.81 -4.50 -3.00
CA ALA A 233 -15.81 -4.34 -4.04
C ALA A 233 -16.34 -3.42 -5.16
N ILE A 234 -15.64 -2.32 -5.42
CA ILE A 234 -15.99 -1.37 -6.47
C ILE A 234 -15.40 -1.83 -7.80
N GLN A 235 -14.12 -2.22 -7.78
CA GLN A 235 -13.42 -2.66 -8.98
C GLN A 235 -12.24 -3.57 -8.63
N ASN A 236 -11.99 -4.57 -9.47
CA ASN A 236 -10.84 -5.47 -9.38
C ASN A 236 -10.15 -5.60 -10.73
N ALA A 237 -8.83 -5.58 -10.73
CA ALA A 237 -8.04 -5.91 -11.91
C ALA A 237 -8.05 -7.42 -12.21
N PRO A 238 -7.80 -7.84 -13.46
CA PRO A 238 -7.67 -9.25 -13.79
C PRO A 238 -6.45 -9.88 -13.12
N LEU A 239 -6.47 -11.20 -12.99
CA LEU A 239 -5.32 -11.97 -12.55
C LEU A 239 -4.26 -12.04 -13.65
N PHE A 240 -2.98 -12.02 -13.26
CA PHE A 240 -1.81 -12.30 -14.09
C PHE A 240 -1.65 -11.40 -15.32
N LYS A 241 -2.25 -10.22 -15.32
CA LYS A 241 -2.19 -9.30 -16.45
C LYS A 241 -1.98 -7.88 -15.96
N GLU A 242 -1.08 -7.15 -16.59
CA GLU A 242 -0.93 -5.72 -16.35
C GLU A 242 -2.21 -4.97 -16.70
N GLN A 243 -2.57 -4.05 -15.85
CA GLN A 243 -3.69 -3.15 -16.07
C GLN A 243 -3.63 -1.94 -15.14
N VAL A 244 -3.95 -0.78 -15.66
CA VAL A 244 -4.28 0.38 -14.84
C VAL A 244 -5.80 0.43 -14.66
N LEU A 245 -6.27 0.41 -13.41
CA LEU A 245 -7.67 0.64 -13.09
C LEU A 245 -7.90 2.15 -12.93
N GLU A 246 -8.90 2.66 -13.61
CA GLU A 246 -9.36 4.04 -13.44
C GLU A 246 -10.55 4.04 -12.48
N THR A 247 -10.40 4.66 -11.31
CA THR A 247 -11.39 4.62 -10.24
C THR A 247 -11.72 6.02 -9.73
N VAL A 248 -12.90 6.17 -9.13
CA VAL A 248 -13.32 7.41 -8.49
C VAL A 248 -13.58 7.18 -7.02
N LEU A 249 -12.85 7.89 -6.17
CA LEU A 249 -13.07 7.96 -4.74
C LEU A 249 -14.10 9.06 -4.44
N ASP A 250 -15.32 8.70 -4.06
CA ASP A 250 -16.31 9.65 -3.52
C ASP A 250 -16.27 9.63 -2.00
N PHE A 251 -15.46 10.50 -1.41
CA PHE A 251 -15.28 10.57 0.05
C PHE A 251 -16.58 10.89 0.81
N SER A 252 -17.65 11.33 0.13
CA SER A 252 -18.97 11.44 0.78
C SER A 252 -19.53 10.08 1.19
N ALA A 253 -19.09 8.98 0.57
CA ALA A 253 -19.45 7.62 0.96
C ALA A 253 -18.95 7.31 2.37
N VAL A 254 -17.73 7.67 2.74
CA VAL A 254 -17.18 7.50 4.10
C VAL A 254 -18.09 8.18 5.12
N LYS A 255 -18.48 9.44 4.85
CA LYS A 255 -19.41 10.17 5.74
C LYS A 255 -20.76 9.46 5.85
N ARG A 256 -21.34 9.05 4.73
CA ARG A 256 -22.65 8.35 4.73
C ARG A 256 -22.58 7.06 5.53
N THR A 257 -21.56 6.23 5.31
CA THR A 257 -21.41 4.95 6.03
C THR A 257 -21.25 5.17 7.53
N ARG A 258 -20.40 6.10 7.96
CA ARG A 258 -20.21 6.43 9.38
C ARG A 258 -21.45 6.98 10.06
N LEU A 259 -22.32 7.68 9.34
CA LEU A 259 -23.59 8.17 9.87
C LEU A 259 -24.64 7.05 10.02
N HIS A 260 -24.57 6.00 9.19
CA HIS A 260 -25.50 4.86 9.23
C HIS A 260 -25.01 3.71 10.11
N SER A 261 -23.71 3.60 10.32
CA SER A 261 -23.07 2.56 11.12
C SER A 261 -22.03 3.21 12.03
N SER A 262 -22.40 3.36 13.31
CA SER A 262 -21.58 4.06 14.30
C SER A 262 -20.53 3.17 14.96
N HIS A 263 -20.50 1.86 14.67
CA HIS A 263 -19.64 0.88 15.38
C HIS A 263 -18.20 1.35 15.56
N PHE A 264 -17.60 1.88 14.50
CA PHE A 264 -16.24 2.42 14.56
C PHE A 264 -16.13 3.65 15.48
N LEU A 265 -17.18 4.50 15.55
CA LEU A 265 -17.19 5.72 16.36
C LEU A 265 -17.47 5.44 17.84
N ASP A 266 -18.04 4.28 18.15
CA ASP A 266 -18.39 3.86 19.51
C ASP A 266 -17.20 3.12 20.20
N GLU A 267 -16.05 2.98 19.55
CA GLU A 267 -14.88 2.27 20.06
C GLU A 267 -14.26 2.98 21.25
N ASP A 268 -14.07 2.27 22.38
CA ASP A 268 -13.43 2.81 23.59
C ASP A 268 -11.92 2.58 23.59
N LEU A 269 -11.17 3.55 23.05
CA LEU A 269 -9.71 3.50 22.99
C LEU A 269 -9.05 3.47 24.38
N ARG A 270 -9.71 3.97 25.42
CA ARG A 270 -9.16 3.94 26.78
C ARG A 270 -9.22 2.52 27.35
N LEU A 271 -10.36 1.84 27.16
CA LEU A 271 -10.51 0.44 27.53
C LEU A 271 -9.43 -0.41 26.82
N ILE A 272 -9.28 -0.26 25.51
CA ILE A 272 -8.28 -1.00 24.73
C ILE A 272 -6.87 -0.72 25.23
N SER A 273 -6.51 0.53 25.45
CA SER A 273 -5.19 0.90 25.98
C SER A 273 -4.93 0.26 27.35
N THR A 274 -5.93 0.27 28.25
CA THR A 274 -5.83 -0.33 29.58
C THR A 274 -5.60 -1.85 29.49
N GLU A 275 -6.38 -2.55 28.66
CA GLU A 275 -6.26 -3.99 28.48
C GLU A 275 -4.92 -4.38 27.85
N LEU A 276 -4.46 -3.63 26.84
CA LEU A 276 -3.14 -3.85 26.23
C LEU A 276 -2.02 -3.66 27.26
N GLN A 277 -2.07 -2.62 28.07
CA GLN A 277 -1.07 -2.42 29.14
C GLN A 277 -1.10 -3.57 30.16
N SER A 278 -2.29 -4.05 30.53
CA SER A 278 -2.43 -5.22 31.40
C SER A 278 -1.79 -6.47 30.81
N ILE A 279 -1.99 -6.73 29.51
CA ILE A 279 -1.38 -7.86 28.78
C ILE A 279 0.15 -7.72 28.75
N ILE A 280 0.66 -6.54 28.39
CA ILE A 280 2.10 -6.26 28.25
C ILE A 280 2.81 -6.44 29.60
N THR A 281 2.19 -5.99 30.68
CA THR A 281 2.80 -6.05 32.03
C THR A 281 2.57 -7.38 32.74
N GLY A 282 1.85 -8.32 32.13
CA GLY A 282 1.50 -9.60 32.75
C GLY A 282 0.57 -9.48 33.98
N ARG A 283 -0.03 -8.33 34.19
CA ARG A 283 -0.98 -8.07 35.27
C ARG A 283 -2.40 -8.45 34.83
N LYS A 284 -2.67 -9.73 34.60
CA LYS A 284 -4.03 -10.25 34.71
C LYS A 284 -4.20 -10.65 36.17
N GLY A 285 -5.01 -9.88 36.88
CA GLY A 285 -5.47 -10.20 38.22
C GLY A 285 -6.30 -11.48 38.26
#